data_2b097cc7a5c60011b2a82ac27ba12841
#
_entry.id   2b097cc7a5c60011b2a82ac27ba12841
#
_cell.length_a   1.000
_cell.length_b   1.000
_cell.length_c   1.000
_cell.angle_alpha   90.00
_cell.angle_beta   90.00
_cell.angle_gamma   90.00
#
_symmetry.space_group_name_H-M   'P 1'
#
loop_
_entity.id
_entity.type
_entity.pdbx_description
1 polymer ?
#
loop_
_entity_poly.entity_id
_entity_poly.type
_entity_poly.pdbx_seq_one_letter_code
_entity_poly.pdbx_strand_id
1 'polypeptide(L)'
;MLHHILVKWKERPADTAAYRREVEAVFRGALDVPGVHEVRVVPNVIDRPNRYDLMIVLTMDRAALPAYDACEAHHQWKQRYGELIEKKAIFDCD
;
A
#
# COMPACT_ATOMS: atom_id res chain seq x y z
N MET A 1 -14.08 6.03 -4.14
CA MET A 1 -13.30 6.24 -2.90
C MET A 1 -11.83 5.97 -3.18
N LEU A 2 -10.97 6.78 -2.60
CA LEU A 2 -9.53 6.57 -2.62
C LEU A 2 -9.09 6.07 -1.24
N HIS A 3 -8.52 4.88 -1.21
CA HIS A 3 -7.99 4.25 -0.01
C HIS A 3 -6.48 4.41 0.01
N HIS A 4 -5.96 5.17 0.98
CA HIS A 4 -4.54 5.50 1.08
C HIS A 4 -3.91 4.72 2.24
N ILE A 5 -2.76 4.12 1.97
CA ILE A 5 -1.92 3.49 2.99
C ILE A 5 -0.57 4.19 2.95
N LEU A 6 -0.21 4.84 4.04
CA LEU A 6 1.10 5.48 4.18
C LEU A 6 1.98 4.57 5.03
N VAL A 7 3.19 4.30 4.57
CA VAL A 7 4.08 3.32 5.18
C VAL A 7 5.44 3.93 5.47
N LYS A 8 5.91 3.73 6.71
CA LYS A 8 7.29 4.03 7.09
C LYS A 8 7.98 2.73 7.46
N TRP A 9 9.11 2.46 6.82
CA TRP A 9 9.92 1.27 7.09
C TRP A 9 10.75 1.43 8.36
N LYS A 10 10.98 0.34 9.08
CA LYS A 10 11.96 0.31 10.19
C LYS A 10 13.35 0.64 9.66
N GLU A 11 13.71 0.01 8.54
CA GLU A 11 14.94 0.29 7.82
C GLU A 11 14.60 0.54 6.35
N ARG A 12 15.05 1.69 5.83
CA ARG A 12 14.83 2.00 4.43
C ARG A 12 15.61 1.02 3.57
N PRO A 13 14.97 0.34 2.59
CA PRO A 13 15.68 -0.58 1.69
C PRO A 13 16.74 0.16 0.87
N ALA A 14 17.84 -0.53 0.56
CA ALA A 14 18.93 0.04 -0.24
C ALA A 14 18.45 0.40 -1.65
N ASP A 15 17.62 -0.46 -2.28
CA ASP A 15 17.02 -0.20 -3.59
C ASP A 15 15.53 0.10 -3.41
N THR A 16 15.22 1.38 -3.21
CA THR A 16 13.83 1.83 -2.98
C THR A 16 12.95 1.65 -4.21
N ALA A 17 13.52 1.76 -5.41
CA ALA A 17 12.77 1.56 -6.65
C ALA A 17 12.35 0.10 -6.82
N ALA A 18 13.24 -0.84 -6.52
CA ALA A 18 12.93 -2.27 -6.57
C ALA A 18 11.84 -2.62 -5.55
N TYR A 19 11.95 -2.09 -4.33
CA TYR A 19 10.98 -2.33 -3.27
C TYR A 19 9.59 -1.80 -3.64
N ARG A 20 9.55 -0.61 -4.24
CA ARG A 20 8.29 -0.05 -4.73
C ARG A 20 7.63 -0.97 -5.76
N ARG A 21 8.42 -1.49 -6.70
CA ARG A 21 7.91 -2.42 -7.73
C ARG A 21 7.37 -3.70 -7.12
N GLU A 22 8.06 -4.26 -6.11
CA GLU A 22 7.61 -5.46 -5.41
C GLU A 22 6.29 -5.23 -4.67
N VAL A 23 6.18 -4.13 -3.95
CA VAL A 23 4.95 -3.76 -3.24
C VAL A 23 3.81 -3.57 -4.24
N GLU A 24 4.06 -2.87 -5.34
CA GLU A 24 3.06 -2.68 -6.39
C GLU A 24 2.58 -4.01 -6.96
N ALA A 25 3.49 -4.94 -7.21
CA ALA A 25 3.14 -6.27 -7.73
C ALA A 25 2.19 -7.01 -6.78
N VAL A 26 2.43 -6.91 -5.46
CA VAL A 26 1.54 -7.51 -4.46
C VAL A 26 0.16 -6.86 -4.51
N PHE A 27 0.10 -5.53 -4.47
CA PHE A 27 -1.18 -4.82 -4.44
C PHE A 27 -1.98 -4.92 -5.74
N ARG A 28 -1.33 -5.14 -6.88
CA ARG A 28 -2.05 -5.36 -8.14
C ARG A 28 -2.95 -6.59 -8.07
N GLY A 29 -2.67 -7.55 -7.21
CA GLY A 29 -3.59 -8.66 -6.94
C GLY A 29 -4.96 -8.22 -6.42
N ALA A 30 -5.06 -7.03 -5.82
CA ALA A 30 -6.33 -6.49 -5.35
C ALA A 30 -7.27 -6.09 -6.50
N LEU A 31 -6.75 -5.94 -7.72
CA LEU A 31 -7.57 -5.66 -8.90
C LEU A 31 -8.53 -6.80 -9.23
N ASP A 32 -8.31 -8.01 -8.70
CA ASP A 32 -9.22 -9.13 -8.83
C ASP A 32 -10.48 -8.99 -7.98
N VAL A 33 -10.47 -8.08 -7.00
CA VAL A 33 -11.64 -7.82 -6.15
C VAL A 33 -12.63 -6.96 -6.92
N PRO A 34 -13.90 -7.41 -7.08
CA PRO A 34 -14.92 -6.59 -7.71
C PRO A 34 -15.08 -5.24 -6.99
N GLY A 35 -15.01 -4.15 -7.75
CA GLY A 35 -15.09 -2.80 -7.21
C GLY A 35 -13.75 -2.14 -6.92
N VAL A 36 -12.64 -2.85 -7.04
CA VAL A 36 -11.29 -2.25 -7.03
C VAL A 36 -10.89 -1.95 -8.47
N HIS A 37 -10.60 -0.68 -8.76
CA HIS A 37 -10.41 -0.20 -10.13
C HIS A 37 -8.99 0.16 -10.49
N GLU A 38 -8.20 0.64 -9.53
CA GLU A 38 -6.83 1.10 -9.79
C GLU A 38 -5.97 0.92 -8.54
N VAL A 39 -4.70 0.60 -8.78
CA VAL A 39 -3.67 0.52 -7.74
C VAL A 39 -2.49 1.39 -8.17
N ARG A 40 -2.03 2.27 -7.29
CA ARG A 40 -0.83 3.06 -7.48
C ARG A 40 0.05 2.93 -6.25
N VAL A 41 1.35 2.81 -6.46
CA VAL A 41 2.34 2.80 -5.37
C VAL A 41 3.34 3.91 -5.67
N VAL A 42 3.42 4.88 -4.76
CA VAL A 42 4.15 6.12 -4.97
C VAL A 42 5.21 6.27 -3.90
N PRO A 43 6.49 6.43 -4.28
CA PRO A 43 7.54 6.68 -3.30
C PRO A 43 7.54 8.13 -2.84
N ASN A 44 7.97 8.35 -1.61
CA ASN A 44 8.26 9.69 -1.13
C ASN A 44 9.55 10.20 -1.79
N VAL A 45 9.56 11.47 -2.19
CA VAL A 45 10.71 12.08 -2.88
C VAL A 45 11.51 13.03 -1.98
N ILE A 46 11.07 13.25 -0.75
CA ILE A 46 11.74 14.14 0.20
C ILE A 46 12.25 13.32 1.38
N ASP A 47 13.56 13.28 1.55
CA ASP A 47 14.18 12.54 2.65
C ASP A 47 14.26 13.42 3.91
N ARG A 48 13.25 13.29 4.78
CA ARG A 48 13.17 13.98 6.07
C ARG A 48 12.59 13.04 7.13
N PRO A 49 12.99 13.20 8.41
CA PRO A 49 12.55 12.29 9.48
C PRO A 49 11.03 12.24 9.69
N ASN A 50 10.31 13.31 9.36
CA ASN A 50 8.86 13.39 9.54
C ASN A 50 8.06 12.91 8.32
N ARG A 51 8.70 12.19 7.40
CA ARG A 51 8.06 11.65 6.20
C ARG A 51 7.81 10.16 6.32
N TYR A 52 6.74 9.70 5.67
CA TYR A 52 6.57 8.28 5.34
C TYR A 52 7.39 7.97 4.09
N ASP A 53 7.65 6.69 3.86
CA ASP A 53 8.51 6.26 2.76
C ASP A 53 7.75 5.94 1.48
N LEU A 54 6.51 5.47 1.63
CA LEU A 54 5.73 4.94 0.52
C LEU A 54 4.25 5.22 0.74
N MET A 55 3.54 5.51 -0.34
CA MET A 55 2.08 5.62 -0.31
C MET A 55 1.48 4.65 -1.30
N ILE A 56 0.52 3.86 -0.85
CA ILE A 56 -0.27 2.97 -1.69
C ILE A 56 -1.66 3.58 -1.82
N VAL A 57 -2.14 3.74 -3.04
CA VAL A 57 -3.47 4.30 -3.31
C VAL A 57 -4.27 3.30 -4.12
N LEU A 58 -5.41 2.90 -3.59
CA LEU A 58 -6.35 2.06 -4.31
C LEU A 58 -7.61 2.87 -4.58
N THR A 59 -8.02 2.90 -5.84
CA THR A 59 -9.33 3.46 -6.24
C THR A 59 -10.32 2.32 -6.20
N MET A 60 -11.37 2.46 -5.40
CA MET A 60 -12.36 1.41 -5.25
C MET A 60 -13.74 1.97 -4.94
N ASP A 61 -14.77 1.17 -5.20
CA ASP A 61 -16.10 1.43 -4.69
C ASP A 61 -16.05 1.26 -3.16
N ARG A 62 -16.70 2.16 -2.43
CA ARG A 62 -16.73 2.08 -0.97
C ARG A 62 -17.19 0.72 -0.46
N ALA A 63 -18.17 0.11 -1.15
CA ALA A 63 -18.69 -1.20 -0.80
C ALA A 63 -17.67 -2.34 -0.98
N ALA A 64 -16.59 -2.12 -1.73
CA ALA A 64 -15.56 -3.14 -1.95
C ALA A 64 -14.58 -3.27 -0.78
N LEU A 65 -14.57 -2.33 0.15
CA LEU A 65 -13.58 -2.31 1.23
C LEU A 65 -13.51 -3.61 2.04
N PRO A 66 -14.63 -4.21 2.50
CA PRO A 66 -14.55 -5.47 3.24
C PRO A 66 -13.94 -6.61 2.43
N ALA A 67 -14.28 -6.73 1.15
CA ALA A 67 -13.74 -7.78 0.29
C ALA A 67 -12.25 -7.55 0.02
N TYR A 68 -11.83 -6.30 -0.15
CA TYR A 68 -10.42 -5.94 -0.24
C TYR A 68 -9.67 -6.32 1.03
N ASP A 69 -10.19 -5.99 2.21
CA ASP A 69 -9.55 -6.33 3.49
C ASP A 69 -9.32 -7.84 3.65
N ALA A 70 -10.19 -8.66 3.08
CA ALA A 70 -10.13 -10.10 3.14
C ALA A 70 -9.38 -10.75 1.96
N CYS A 71 -8.93 -9.97 0.97
CA CYS A 71 -8.35 -10.54 -0.24
C CYS A 71 -6.92 -11.06 -0.03
N GLU A 72 -6.50 -11.94 -0.93
CA GLU A 72 -5.17 -12.56 -0.87
C GLU A 72 -4.04 -11.53 -0.94
N ALA A 73 -4.17 -10.51 -1.78
CA ALA A 73 -3.16 -9.46 -1.90
C ALA A 73 -2.93 -8.75 -0.58
N HIS A 74 -4.01 -8.39 0.13
CA HIS A 74 -3.93 -7.74 1.44
C HIS A 74 -3.28 -8.66 2.47
N HIS A 75 -3.60 -9.95 2.42
CA HIS A 75 -3.01 -10.96 3.30
C HIS A 75 -1.51 -11.12 3.04
N GLN A 76 -1.09 -11.22 1.78
CA GLN A 76 0.32 -11.28 1.40
C GLN A 76 1.08 -10.03 1.81
N TRP A 77 0.47 -8.87 1.67
CA TRP A 77 1.04 -7.61 2.13
C TRP A 77 1.39 -7.67 3.61
N LYS A 78 0.46 -8.09 4.44
CA LYS A 78 0.68 -8.22 5.89
C LYS A 78 1.75 -9.25 6.22
N GLN A 79 1.73 -10.41 5.57
CA GLN A 79 2.70 -11.48 5.81
C GLN A 79 4.12 -11.08 5.43
N ARG A 80 4.29 -10.47 4.27
CA ARG A 80 5.63 -10.19 3.72
C ARG A 80 6.26 -8.94 4.29
N TYR A 81 5.46 -7.92 4.60
CA TYR A 81 5.97 -6.59 4.95
C TYR A 81 5.59 -6.13 6.35
N GLY A 82 4.65 -6.78 7.02
CA GLY A 82 4.14 -6.32 8.31
C GLY A 82 5.22 -6.07 9.36
N GLU A 83 6.19 -6.97 9.48
CA GLU A 83 7.28 -6.84 10.45
C GLU A 83 8.33 -5.79 10.07
N LEU A 84 8.35 -5.37 8.82
CA LEU A 84 9.30 -4.38 8.31
C LEU A 84 8.80 -2.95 8.48
N ILE A 85 7.55 -2.78 8.87
CA ILE A 85 6.89 -1.48 9.00
C ILE A 85 7.07 -0.94 10.41
N GLU A 86 7.65 0.28 10.51
CA GLU A 86 7.74 1.02 11.76
C GLU A 86 6.38 1.60 12.15
N LYS A 87 5.72 2.26 11.20
CA LYS A 87 4.38 2.82 11.40
C LYS A 87 3.63 2.93 10.09
N LYS A 88 2.31 2.93 10.20
CA LYS A 88 1.40 2.95 9.07
C LYS A 88 0.23 3.87 9.40
N ALA A 89 -0.29 4.57 8.39
CA ALA A 89 -1.49 5.37 8.50
C ALA A 89 -2.43 5.05 7.34
N ILE A 90 -3.72 5.00 7.64
CA ILE A 90 -4.77 4.75 6.64
C ILE A 90 -5.61 6.03 6.52
N PHE A 91 -5.93 6.42 5.30
CA PHE A 91 -6.79 7.56 5.04
C PHE A 91 -7.71 7.26 3.84
N ASP A 92 -9.00 7.40 4.05
CA ASP A 92 -10.01 7.18 3.02
C ASP A 92 -10.70 8.51 2.67
N CYS A 93 -10.81 8.80 1.37
CA CYS A 93 -11.51 9.98 0.89
C CYS A 93 -12.21 9.70 -0.45
N ASP A 94 -13.09 10.59 -0.82
CA ASP A 94 -13.75 10.53 -2.14
C ASP A 94 -13.00 11.32 -3.20
#